data_4eb8839a87e7c6d493c833de5d1720a0
#
_entry.id   4eb8839a87e7c6d493c833de5d1720a0
#
_cell.length_a   1.000
_cell.length_b   1.000
_cell.length_c   1.000
_cell.angle_alpha   90.00
_cell.angle_beta   90.00
_cell.angle_gamma   90.00
#
_symmetry.space_group_name_H-M   'P 1'
#
loop_
_entity.id
_entity.type
_entity.pdbx_description
1 polymer ?
#
loop_
_entity_poly.entity_id
_entity_poly.type
_entity_poly.pdbx_seq_one_letter_code
_entity_poly.pdbx_strand_id
1 'polypeptide(L)'
;MCSSDLYPTIFHPEETGYSVEIPDIEGCFTQGDTMDEAVRMAQDAIGLMLEDCKICPEPSVPSALHVDPEDFVVMVPFDMEEYEKRYRPVKKTLSIPGWLNDAAEAAHINFSGVLQDALKEKLHLA
;
A
#
# COMPACT_ATOMS: atom_id res chain seq x y z
N MET A 1 13.71 -8.98 -12.73
CA MET A 1 13.28 -8.24 -11.53
C MET A 1 12.50 -6.97 -11.92
N CYS A 2 11.35 -6.75 -11.29
CA CYS A 2 10.55 -5.58 -11.58
C CYS A 2 11.19 -4.35 -10.95
N SER A 3 11.69 -3.44 -11.75
CA SER A 3 12.27 -2.21 -11.22
C SER A 3 11.27 -1.06 -11.28
N SER A 4 10.68 -0.83 -12.44
CA SER A 4 9.76 0.29 -12.64
C SER A 4 8.84 0.01 -13.81
N ASP A 5 7.55 0.01 -13.57
CA ASP A 5 6.54 -0.25 -14.60
C ASP A 5 5.34 0.68 -14.41
N LEU A 6 4.59 0.86 -15.50
CA LEU A 6 3.30 1.55 -15.47
C LEU A 6 2.21 0.52 -15.72
N TYR A 7 1.41 0.26 -14.70
CA TYR A 7 0.31 -0.70 -14.82
C TYR A 7 -1.02 0.01 -15.08
N PRO A 8 -1.74 -0.40 -16.14
CA PRO A 8 -3.09 0.13 -16.33
C PRO A 8 -4.00 -0.44 -15.25
N THR A 9 -4.72 0.44 -14.58
CA THR A 9 -5.66 0.07 -13.53
C THR A 9 -7.05 0.54 -13.89
N ILE A 10 -8.05 -0.25 -13.54
CA ILE A 10 -9.44 0.11 -13.80
C ILE A 10 -10.02 0.68 -12.52
N PHE A 11 -10.48 1.93 -12.59
CA PHE A 11 -11.12 2.62 -11.48
C PHE A 11 -12.62 2.57 -11.67
N HIS A 12 -13.32 2.08 -10.64
CA HIS A 12 -14.77 2.00 -10.61
C HIS A 12 -15.30 3.05 -9.64
N PRO A 13 -15.93 4.13 -10.12
CA PRO A 13 -16.51 5.12 -9.22
C PRO A 13 -17.60 4.51 -8.33
N GLU A 14 -17.54 4.84 -7.05
CA GLU A 14 -18.51 4.42 -6.04
C GLU A 14 -19.18 5.65 -5.45
N GLU A 15 -20.15 5.46 -4.55
CA GLU A 15 -20.80 6.59 -3.87
C GLU A 15 -19.76 7.44 -3.15
N THR A 16 -18.77 6.81 -2.54
CA THR A 16 -17.66 7.48 -1.88
C THR A 16 -16.38 6.84 -2.36
N GLY A 17 -15.60 7.60 -3.15
CA GLY A 17 -14.31 7.13 -3.61
C GLY A 17 -14.36 6.19 -4.80
N TYR A 18 -13.40 5.28 -4.85
CA TYR A 18 -13.19 4.38 -5.98
C TYR A 18 -12.81 2.99 -5.51
N SER A 19 -13.33 1.97 -6.19
CA SER A 19 -12.71 0.65 -6.13
C SER A 19 -11.77 0.51 -7.32
N VAL A 20 -10.69 -0.24 -7.14
CA VAL A 20 -9.58 -0.29 -8.10
C VAL A 20 -9.23 -1.74 -8.38
N GLU A 21 -9.05 -2.04 -9.66
CA GLU A 21 -8.64 -3.36 -10.12
C GLU A 21 -7.39 -3.24 -10.97
N ILE A 22 -6.41 -4.10 -10.72
CA ILE A 22 -5.19 -4.16 -11.53
C ILE A 22 -5.26 -5.45 -12.36
N PRO A 23 -5.74 -5.40 -13.62
CA PRO A 23 -6.01 -6.60 -14.40
C PRO A 23 -4.80 -7.48 -14.68
N ASP A 24 -3.61 -6.89 -14.81
CA ASP A 24 -2.39 -7.64 -15.11
C ASP A 24 -1.90 -8.49 -13.94
N ILE A 25 -2.41 -8.24 -12.75
CA ILE A 25 -2.05 -8.97 -11.55
C ILE A 25 -3.31 -9.61 -11.01
N GLU A 26 -3.42 -10.93 -11.17
CA GLU A 26 -4.60 -11.67 -10.75
C GLU A 26 -4.85 -11.52 -9.25
N GLY A 27 -6.09 -11.19 -8.89
CA GLY A 27 -6.49 -11.03 -7.49
C GLY A 27 -6.06 -9.72 -6.86
N CYS A 28 -5.57 -8.76 -7.64
CA CYS A 28 -5.12 -7.47 -7.13
C CYS A 28 -6.24 -6.43 -7.19
N PHE A 29 -6.84 -6.19 -6.03
CA PHE A 29 -7.94 -5.22 -5.89
C PHE A 29 -7.66 -4.33 -4.70
N THR A 30 -8.12 -3.08 -4.78
CA THR A 30 -8.01 -2.15 -3.66
C THR A 30 -9.11 -1.10 -3.75
N GLN A 31 -9.05 -0.10 -2.88
CA GLN A 31 -10.00 1.00 -2.88
C GLN A 31 -9.37 2.23 -2.23
N GLY A 32 -9.95 3.39 -2.47
CA GLY A 32 -9.55 4.63 -1.85
C GLY A 32 -10.69 5.65 -1.89
N ASP A 33 -10.72 6.55 -0.91
CA ASP A 33 -11.78 7.56 -0.80
C ASP A 33 -11.56 8.73 -1.75
N THR A 34 -10.32 8.97 -2.16
CA THR A 34 -9.96 10.01 -3.11
C THR A 34 -9.12 9.41 -4.24
N MET A 35 -8.95 10.17 -5.32
CA MET A 35 -8.10 9.72 -6.44
C MET A 35 -6.67 9.48 -5.97
N ASP A 36 -6.10 10.42 -5.21
CA ASP A 36 -4.73 10.28 -4.71
C ASP A 36 -4.57 9.07 -3.79
N GLU A 37 -5.53 8.85 -2.92
CA GLU A 37 -5.52 7.69 -2.03
C GLU A 37 -5.64 6.39 -2.84
N ALA A 38 -6.54 6.36 -3.81
CA ALA A 38 -6.75 5.16 -4.63
C ALA A 38 -5.49 4.80 -5.41
N VAL A 39 -4.79 5.79 -5.97
CA VAL A 39 -3.52 5.56 -6.68
C VAL A 39 -2.47 5.00 -5.73
N ARG A 40 -2.34 5.57 -4.54
CA ARG A 40 -1.37 5.10 -3.54
C ARG A 40 -1.71 3.68 -3.07
N MET A 41 -2.99 3.41 -2.83
CA MET A 41 -3.44 2.07 -2.45
C MET A 41 -3.19 1.06 -3.57
N ALA A 42 -3.32 1.48 -4.83
CA ALA A 42 -2.99 0.62 -5.96
C ALA A 42 -1.50 0.27 -5.96
N GLN A 43 -0.63 1.24 -5.70
CA GLN A 43 0.81 0.98 -5.61
C GLN A 43 1.13 0.00 -4.48
N ASP A 44 0.50 0.18 -3.33
CA ASP A 44 0.70 -0.73 -2.20
C ASP A 44 0.20 -2.15 -2.51
N ALA A 45 -0.94 -2.26 -3.16
CA ALA A 45 -1.49 -3.55 -3.55
C ALA A 45 -0.60 -4.27 -4.56
N ILE A 46 -0.08 -3.54 -5.55
CA ILE A 46 0.86 -4.09 -6.52
C ILE A 46 2.11 -4.61 -5.82
N GLY A 47 2.69 -3.80 -4.92
CA GLY A 47 3.87 -4.19 -4.18
C GLY A 47 3.67 -5.44 -3.34
N LEU A 48 2.55 -5.50 -2.64
CA LEU A 48 2.21 -6.65 -1.81
C LEU A 48 2.08 -7.94 -2.65
N MET A 49 1.44 -7.84 -3.82
CA MET A 49 1.26 -8.99 -4.70
C MET A 49 2.55 -9.41 -5.38
N LEU A 50 3.47 -8.49 -5.65
CA LEU A 50 4.71 -8.78 -6.37
C LEU A 50 5.92 -9.04 -5.48
N GLU A 51 5.84 -8.79 -4.18
CA GLU A 51 7.03 -8.91 -3.32
C GLU A 51 7.61 -10.31 -3.26
N ASP A 52 6.77 -11.33 -3.44
CA ASP A 52 7.22 -12.72 -3.47
C ASP A 52 7.31 -13.30 -4.89
N CYS A 53 7.02 -12.49 -5.89
CA CYS A 53 7.05 -12.92 -7.28
C CYS A 53 8.45 -12.81 -7.87
N LYS A 54 8.90 -13.87 -8.53
CA LYS A 54 10.21 -13.87 -9.21
C LYS A 54 10.14 -13.23 -10.59
N ILE A 55 8.96 -13.28 -11.20
CA ILE A 55 8.71 -12.73 -12.54
C ILE A 55 7.54 -11.76 -12.43
N CYS A 56 7.75 -10.52 -12.87
CA CYS A 56 6.70 -9.53 -12.88
C CYS A 56 5.84 -9.67 -14.11
N PRO A 57 4.52 -9.56 -13.99
CA PRO A 57 3.65 -9.48 -15.15
C PRO A 57 4.01 -8.27 -16.00
N GLU A 58 4.00 -8.42 -17.31
CA GLU A 58 4.18 -7.28 -18.20
C GLU A 58 2.89 -6.46 -18.22
N PRO A 59 2.99 -5.12 -18.15
CA PRO A 59 1.81 -4.28 -18.24
C PRO A 59 1.14 -4.41 -19.59
N SER A 60 -0.18 -4.53 -19.59
CA SER A 60 -0.96 -4.53 -20.83
C SER A 60 -1.01 -3.14 -21.44
N VAL A 61 -1.29 -3.08 -22.75
CA VAL A 61 -1.60 -1.82 -23.41
C VAL A 61 -2.99 -1.38 -22.95
N PRO A 62 -3.17 -0.15 -22.47
CA PRO A 62 -4.48 0.30 -21.96
C PRO A 62 -5.63 0.09 -22.93
N SER A 63 -5.39 0.25 -24.23
CA SER A 63 -6.42 0.07 -25.24
C SER A 63 -6.86 -1.39 -25.42
N ALA A 64 -6.09 -2.34 -24.91
CA ALA A 64 -6.44 -3.76 -24.96
C ALA A 64 -7.39 -4.19 -23.85
N LEU A 65 -7.59 -3.32 -22.84
CA LEU A 65 -8.47 -3.62 -21.71
C LEU A 65 -9.93 -3.36 -22.06
N HIS A 66 -10.80 -4.27 -21.61
CA HIS A 66 -12.23 -4.08 -21.73
C HIS A 66 -12.70 -3.32 -20.49
N VAL A 67 -13.19 -2.10 -20.68
CA VAL A 67 -13.59 -1.21 -19.60
C VAL A 67 -15.03 -0.75 -19.83
N ASP A 68 -15.86 -0.88 -18.80
CA ASP A 68 -17.24 -0.43 -18.88
C ASP A 68 -17.31 1.09 -19.03
N PRO A 69 -18.39 1.62 -19.65
CA PRO A 69 -18.48 3.07 -19.88
C PRO A 69 -18.39 3.95 -18.64
N GLU A 70 -18.77 3.41 -17.47
CA GLU A 70 -18.74 4.15 -16.20
C GLU A 70 -17.37 4.16 -15.55
N ASP A 71 -16.50 3.24 -15.97
CA ASP A 71 -15.18 3.06 -15.42
C ASP A 71 -14.14 3.75 -16.27
N PHE A 72 -12.94 3.90 -15.75
CA PHE A 72 -11.85 4.51 -16.49
C PHE A 72 -10.52 3.90 -16.11
N VAL A 73 -9.55 4.06 -17.02
CA VAL A 73 -8.21 3.51 -16.83
C VAL A 73 -7.27 4.61 -16.31
N VAL A 74 -6.53 4.29 -15.27
CA VAL A 74 -5.47 5.16 -14.75
C VAL A 74 -4.17 4.38 -14.82
N MET A 75 -3.14 5.00 -15.38
CA MET A 75 -1.81 4.40 -15.44
C MET A 75 -1.12 4.65 -14.10
N VAL A 76 -0.90 3.58 -13.35
CA VAL A 76 -0.28 3.68 -12.02
C VAL A 76 1.19 3.28 -12.11
N PRO A 77 2.10 4.20 -11.81
CA PRO A 77 3.52 3.87 -11.79
C PRO A 77 3.85 3.04 -10.55
N PHE A 78 4.62 1.99 -10.75
CA PHE A 78 5.08 1.15 -9.65
C PHE A 78 6.59 0.96 -9.73
N ASP A 79 7.27 1.20 -8.62
CA ASP A 79 8.70 1.01 -8.46
C ASP A 79 8.93 0.17 -7.19
N MET A 80 9.45 -1.04 -7.38
CA MET A 80 9.68 -1.96 -6.28
C MET A 80 10.66 -1.39 -5.24
N GLU A 81 11.67 -0.66 -5.69
CA GLU A 81 12.65 -0.05 -4.78
C GLU A 81 12.00 0.98 -3.87
N GLU A 82 11.16 1.85 -4.43
CA GLU A 82 10.42 2.84 -3.65
C GLU A 82 9.44 2.18 -2.69
N TYR A 83 8.77 1.12 -3.13
CA TYR A 83 7.86 0.36 -2.28
C TYR A 83 8.61 -0.24 -1.09
N GLU A 84 9.75 -0.88 -1.33
CA GLU A 84 10.54 -1.50 -0.28
C GLU A 84 11.07 -0.48 0.72
N LYS A 85 11.52 0.69 0.25
CA LYS A 85 11.98 1.76 1.13
C LYS A 85 10.87 2.24 2.06
N ARG A 86 9.65 2.35 1.56
CA ARG A 86 8.51 2.84 2.33
C ARG A 86 8.18 1.93 3.51
N TYR A 87 8.31 0.61 3.31
CA TYR A 87 7.95 -0.37 4.33
C TYR A 87 9.14 -0.96 5.07
N ARG A 88 10.35 -0.55 4.74
CA ARG A 88 11.56 -1.05 5.41
C ARG A 88 11.58 -0.58 6.86
N PRO A 89 11.72 -1.51 7.84
CA PRO A 89 11.79 -1.12 9.24
C PRO A 89 13.01 -0.24 9.51
N VAL A 90 12.82 0.77 10.35
CA VAL A 90 13.89 1.63 10.84
C VAL A 90 13.92 1.48 12.36
N LYS A 91 15.10 1.16 12.90
CA LYS A 91 15.25 1.03 14.35
C LYS A 91 15.41 2.40 15.00
N LYS A 92 14.68 2.62 16.08
CA LYS A 92 14.79 3.81 16.92
C LYS A 92 15.19 3.38 18.33
N THR A 93 16.18 4.03 18.89
CA THR A 93 16.56 3.82 20.29
C THR A 93 15.90 4.90 21.12
N LEU A 94 15.04 4.48 22.02
CA LEU A 94 14.23 5.39 22.85
C LEU A 94 14.46 5.09 24.32
N SER A 95 14.30 6.13 25.15
CA SER A 95 14.43 6.00 26.60
C SER A 95 13.08 6.24 27.25
N ILE A 96 12.74 5.37 28.20
CA ILE A 96 11.55 5.53 29.05
C ILE A 96 11.94 5.28 30.49
N PRO A 97 11.15 5.79 31.45
CA PRO A 97 11.43 5.50 32.88
C PRO A 97 11.40 4.00 33.14
N GLY A 98 12.31 3.53 34.01
CA GLY A 98 12.41 2.10 34.33
C GLY A 98 11.11 1.49 34.85
N TRP A 99 10.36 2.21 35.69
CA TRP A 99 9.09 1.72 36.20
C TRP A 99 8.05 1.49 35.10
N LEU A 100 8.05 2.37 34.10
CA LEU A 100 7.13 2.24 32.97
C LEU A 100 7.53 1.06 32.09
N ASN A 101 8.82 0.88 31.87
CA ASN A 101 9.33 -0.27 31.12
C ASN A 101 8.93 -1.59 31.80
N ASP A 102 9.13 -1.66 33.15
CA ASP A 102 8.78 -2.86 33.88
C ASP A 102 7.28 -3.18 33.82
N ALA A 103 6.46 -2.15 33.97
CA ALA A 103 5.00 -2.32 33.90
C ALA A 103 4.58 -2.80 32.50
N ALA A 104 5.16 -2.24 31.45
CA ALA A 104 4.84 -2.62 30.08
C ALA A 104 5.28 -4.04 29.76
N GLU A 105 6.47 -4.45 30.21
CA GLU A 105 6.95 -5.82 30.02
C GLU A 105 6.08 -6.81 30.78
N ALA A 106 5.67 -6.49 32.02
CA ALA A 106 4.78 -7.34 32.80
C ALA A 106 3.42 -7.52 32.13
N ALA A 107 2.96 -6.53 31.37
CA ALA A 107 1.70 -6.58 30.64
C ALA A 107 1.86 -7.17 29.23
N HIS A 108 3.05 -7.62 28.86
CA HIS A 108 3.37 -8.18 27.54
C HIS A 108 3.04 -7.22 26.39
N ILE A 109 3.35 -5.94 26.58
CA ILE A 109 3.09 -4.91 25.57
C ILE A 109 4.06 -5.05 24.39
N ASN A 110 3.53 -4.95 23.17
CA ASN A 110 4.35 -4.86 21.97
C ASN A 110 4.77 -3.40 21.76
N PHE A 111 5.99 -3.06 22.16
CA PHE A 111 6.49 -1.67 22.10
C PHE A 111 6.45 -1.10 20.68
N SER A 112 6.87 -1.87 19.68
CA SER A 112 6.85 -1.41 18.29
C SER A 112 5.44 -1.09 17.81
N GLY A 113 4.48 -1.94 18.12
CA GLY A 113 3.09 -1.74 17.74
C GLY A 113 2.49 -0.51 18.38
N VAL A 114 2.73 -0.35 19.69
CA VAL A 114 2.23 0.81 20.45
C VAL A 114 2.84 2.10 19.91
N LEU A 115 4.14 2.10 19.63
CA LEU A 115 4.80 3.27 19.06
C LEU A 115 4.21 3.65 17.70
N GLN A 116 4.02 2.68 16.82
CA GLN A 116 3.43 2.93 15.51
C GLN A 116 2.01 3.50 15.62
N ASP A 117 1.19 2.93 16.49
CA ASP A 117 -0.17 3.39 16.73
C ASP A 117 -0.20 4.82 17.27
N ALA A 118 0.67 5.12 18.23
CA ALA A 118 0.77 6.45 18.81
C ALA A 118 1.22 7.49 17.78
N LEU A 119 2.18 7.13 16.92
CA LEU A 119 2.65 8.03 15.88
C LEU A 119 1.57 8.30 14.84
N LYS A 120 0.83 7.26 14.43
CA LYS A 120 -0.29 7.42 13.50
C LYS A 120 -1.35 8.35 14.07
N GLU A 121 -1.67 8.20 15.34
CA GLU A 121 -2.63 9.06 16.03
C GLU A 121 -2.16 10.51 16.07
N LYS A 122 -0.89 10.74 16.45
CA LYS A 122 -0.31 12.08 16.50
C LYS A 122 -0.27 12.77 15.14
N LEU A 123 -0.08 11.99 14.08
CA LEU A 123 0.00 12.50 12.72
C LEU A 123 -1.38 12.53 12.05
N HIS A 124 -2.44 12.12 12.75
CA HIS A 124 -3.80 12.01 12.23
C HIS A 124 -3.90 11.06 11.04
N LEU A 125 -3.14 9.96 11.09
CA LEU A 125 -3.20 8.90 10.09
C LEU A 125 -4.06 7.75 10.60
N ALA A 126 -4.78 7.12 9.68
CA ALA A 126 -5.66 6.00 10.02
C ALA A 126 -4.89 4.69 10.20
#